data_8f827e65e95a78c9b6bde222d29480c2
#
_entry.id   8f827e65e95a78c9b6bde222d29480c2
#
_cell.length_a   1.000
_cell.length_b   1.000
_cell.length_c   1.000
_cell.angle_alpha   90.00
_cell.angle_beta   90.00
_cell.angle_gamma   90.00
#
_symmetry.space_group_name_H-M   'P 1'
#
loop_
_entity.id
_entity.type
_entity.pdbx_description
1 polymer ?
#
loop_
_entity_poly.entity_id
_entity_poly.type
_entity_poly.pdbx_seq_one_letter_code
_entity_poly.pdbx_strand_id
1 'polypeptide(L)'
;MSLVDQLKDQMKDAMRAKDKVRLGTIRMALAAVKQIEVDNRETLTDDQAIAVLTKMVKQRRDSIAQYEAAGRDELAQAEASEIQVLETFLPKPLSQEEVAELVNATIKQVGASSMADMGKVMGALKPKVQGRADMAAIGAMIKANLQ
;
A
#
# COMPACT_ATOMS: atom_id res chain seq x y z
N MET A 1 -17.44 -5.78 -7.43
CA MET A 1 -16.27 -6.43 -8.05
C MET A 1 -15.09 -6.34 -7.10
N SER A 2 -14.46 -7.47 -6.79
CA SER A 2 -13.31 -7.50 -5.89
C SER A 2 -12.09 -6.85 -6.54
N LEU A 3 -11.09 -6.49 -5.71
CA LEU A 3 -9.83 -5.95 -6.22
C LEU A 3 -9.11 -6.95 -7.14
N VAL A 4 -9.15 -8.25 -6.79
CA VAL A 4 -8.57 -9.30 -7.62
C VAL A 4 -9.27 -9.39 -8.97
N ASP A 5 -10.59 -9.27 -9.00
CA ASP A 5 -11.36 -9.24 -10.25
C ASP A 5 -11.00 -8.02 -11.10
N GLN A 6 -10.82 -6.86 -10.47
CA GLN A 6 -10.35 -5.65 -11.16
C GLN A 6 -8.98 -5.85 -11.79
N LEU A 7 -8.06 -6.49 -11.06
CA LEU A 7 -6.74 -6.84 -11.59
C LEU A 7 -6.85 -7.74 -12.83
N LYS A 8 -7.71 -8.75 -12.77
CA LYS A 8 -7.92 -9.66 -13.91
C LYS A 8 -8.51 -8.95 -15.12
N ASP A 9 -9.49 -8.09 -14.91
CA ASP A 9 -10.11 -7.32 -16.00
C ASP A 9 -9.11 -6.34 -16.63
N GLN A 10 -8.35 -5.63 -15.81
CA GLN A 10 -7.33 -4.70 -16.28
C GLN A 10 -6.17 -5.42 -16.98
N MET A 11 -5.88 -6.65 -16.58
CA MET A 11 -4.91 -7.49 -17.29
C MET A 11 -5.35 -7.74 -18.73
N LYS A 12 -6.62 -8.07 -18.93
CA LYS A 12 -7.17 -8.29 -20.28
C LYS A 12 -7.13 -7.00 -21.11
N ASP A 13 -7.47 -5.87 -20.50
CA ASP A 13 -7.41 -4.58 -21.17
C ASP A 13 -5.98 -4.20 -21.58
N ALA A 14 -5.00 -4.45 -20.70
CA ALA A 14 -3.59 -4.22 -20.99
C ALA A 14 -3.09 -5.11 -22.14
N MET A 15 -3.55 -6.36 -22.20
CA MET A 15 -3.25 -7.26 -23.32
C MET A 15 -3.78 -6.72 -24.64
N ARG A 16 -5.01 -6.27 -24.65
CA ARG A 16 -5.66 -5.70 -25.85
C ARG A 16 -4.96 -4.42 -26.32
N ALA A 17 -4.56 -3.59 -25.35
CA ALA A 17 -3.85 -2.33 -25.63
C ALA A 17 -2.36 -2.54 -25.96
N LYS A 18 -1.86 -3.75 -25.80
CA LYS A 18 -0.43 -4.09 -25.96
C LYS A 18 0.48 -3.25 -25.06
N ASP A 19 -0.01 -2.91 -23.88
CA ASP A 19 0.72 -2.17 -22.86
C ASP A 19 1.55 -3.17 -22.04
N LYS A 20 2.80 -3.35 -22.43
CA LYS A 20 3.70 -4.35 -21.84
C LYS A 20 4.02 -4.10 -20.38
N VAL A 21 4.26 -2.84 -20.01
CA VAL A 21 4.60 -2.46 -18.63
C VAL A 21 3.41 -2.74 -17.71
N ARG A 22 2.24 -2.26 -18.09
CA ARG A 22 1.01 -2.46 -17.33
C ARG A 22 0.67 -3.94 -17.20
N LEU A 23 0.72 -4.68 -18.30
CA LEU A 23 0.45 -6.12 -18.31
C LEU A 23 1.39 -6.88 -17.39
N GLY A 24 2.70 -6.64 -17.52
CA GLY A 24 3.72 -7.32 -16.69
C GLY A 24 3.54 -7.03 -15.21
N THR A 25 3.26 -5.78 -14.86
CA THR A 25 3.05 -5.37 -13.46
C THR A 25 1.80 -6.02 -12.88
N ILE A 26 0.70 -6.02 -13.62
CA ILE A 26 -0.55 -6.67 -13.17
C ILE A 26 -0.35 -8.18 -13.00
N ARG A 27 0.37 -8.81 -13.90
CA ARG A 27 0.69 -10.24 -13.78
C ARG A 27 1.50 -10.54 -12.52
N MET A 28 2.47 -9.70 -12.19
CA MET A 28 3.24 -9.85 -10.95
C MET A 28 2.35 -9.71 -9.72
N ALA A 29 1.42 -8.76 -9.74
CA ALA A 29 0.46 -8.57 -8.64
C ALA A 29 -0.44 -9.79 -8.48
N LEU A 30 -0.98 -10.31 -9.58
CA LEU A 30 -1.82 -11.51 -9.54
C LEU A 30 -1.04 -12.74 -9.07
N ALA A 31 0.22 -12.88 -9.47
CA ALA A 31 1.08 -13.97 -9.01
C ALA A 31 1.33 -13.87 -7.50
N ALA A 32 1.56 -12.68 -6.98
CA ALA A 32 1.77 -12.47 -5.55
C ALA A 32 0.51 -12.81 -4.75
N VAL A 33 -0.66 -12.38 -5.23
CA VAL A 33 -1.96 -12.73 -4.62
C VAL A 33 -2.17 -14.25 -4.63
N LYS A 34 -1.94 -14.87 -5.78
CA LYS A 34 -2.13 -16.31 -5.95
C LYS A 34 -1.24 -17.13 -5.02
N GLN A 35 0.02 -16.68 -4.84
CA GLN A 35 0.95 -17.38 -3.96
C GLN A 35 0.45 -17.40 -2.52
N ILE A 36 -0.08 -16.28 -2.05
CA ILE A 36 -0.62 -16.19 -0.69
C ILE A 36 -1.89 -17.03 -0.55
N GLU A 37 -2.76 -17.01 -1.55
CA GLU A 37 -3.97 -17.83 -1.55
C GLU A 37 -3.66 -19.32 -1.49
N VAL A 38 -2.64 -19.77 -2.25
CA VAL A 38 -2.19 -21.15 -2.25
C VAL A 38 -1.58 -21.53 -0.90
N ASP A 39 -0.71 -20.67 -0.35
CA ASP A 39 -0.03 -20.93 0.93
C ASP A 39 -1.02 -21.02 2.08
N ASN A 40 -2.01 -20.15 2.11
CA ASN A 40 -2.99 -20.05 3.20
C ASN A 40 -4.26 -20.88 2.94
N ARG A 41 -4.44 -21.39 1.73
CA ARG A 41 -5.64 -22.12 1.29
C ARG A 41 -6.92 -21.32 1.46
N GLU A 42 -6.83 -20.02 1.26
CA GLU A 42 -7.94 -19.07 1.40
C GLU A 42 -7.94 -18.08 0.25
N THR A 43 -9.13 -17.61 -0.12
CA THR A 43 -9.27 -16.49 -1.06
C THR A 43 -8.99 -15.19 -0.30
N LEU A 44 -8.18 -14.30 -0.87
CA LEU A 44 -7.87 -13.02 -0.24
C LEU A 44 -9.08 -12.09 -0.25
N THR A 45 -9.27 -11.38 0.86
CA THR A 45 -10.19 -10.25 0.93
C THR A 45 -9.57 -9.05 0.22
N ASP A 46 -10.38 -8.03 -0.06
CA ASP A 46 -9.88 -6.79 -0.65
C ASP A 46 -8.81 -6.12 0.21
N ASP A 47 -9.00 -6.10 1.53
CA ASP A 47 -8.01 -5.54 2.45
C ASP A 47 -6.68 -6.28 2.38
N GLN A 48 -6.72 -7.59 2.30
CA GLN A 48 -5.52 -8.42 2.13
C GLN A 48 -4.85 -8.17 0.79
N ALA A 49 -5.62 -8.03 -0.28
CA ALA A 49 -5.10 -7.72 -1.61
C ALA A 49 -4.45 -6.33 -1.63
N ILE A 50 -5.08 -5.34 -0.99
CA ILE A 50 -4.50 -4.00 -0.82
C ILE A 50 -3.15 -4.08 -0.10
N ALA A 51 -3.05 -4.89 0.95
CA ALA A 51 -1.81 -5.08 1.69
C ALA A 51 -0.70 -5.66 0.80
N VAL A 52 -1.03 -6.60 -0.07
CA VAL A 52 -0.09 -7.19 -1.03
C VAL A 52 0.44 -6.11 -1.98
N LEU A 53 -0.45 -5.32 -2.58
CA LEU A 53 -0.07 -4.25 -3.51
C LEU A 53 0.75 -3.16 -2.81
N THR A 54 0.39 -2.81 -1.60
CA THR A 54 1.10 -1.82 -0.79
C THR A 54 2.55 -2.27 -0.52
N LYS A 55 2.72 -3.55 -0.20
CA LYS A 55 4.05 -4.13 -0.01
C LYS A 55 4.87 -4.09 -1.31
N MET A 56 4.23 -4.39 -2.44
CA MET A 56 4.90 -4.33 -3.74
C MET A 56 5.37 -2.91 -4.07
N VAL A 57 4.56 -1.90 -3.76
CA VAL A 57 4.94 -0.49 -3.93
C VAL A 57 6.13 -0.14 -3.05
N LYS A 58 6.10 -0.54 -1.79
CA LYS A 58 7.20 -0.28 -0.85
C LYS A 58 8.50 -0.91 -1.32
N GLN A 59 8.46 -2.16 -1.76
CA GLN A 59 9.64 -2.86 -2.28
C GLN A 59 10.24 -2.13 -3.49
N ARG A 60 9.39 -1.58 -4.36
CA ARG A 60 9.85 -0.84 -5.53
C ARG A 60 10.44 0.51 -5.16
N ARG A 61 9.88 1.19 -4.16
CA ARG A 61 10.48 2.44 -3.64
C ARG A 61 11.86 2.20 -3.05
N ASP A 62 12.04 1.12 -2.31
CA ASP A 62 13.35 0.74 -1.77
C ASP A 62 14.34 0.45 -2.90
N SER A 63 13.90 -0.24 -3.96
CA SER A 63 14.72 -0.51 -5.14
C SER A 63 15.11 0.77 -5.87
N ILE A 64 14.17 1.71 -6.03
CA ILE A 64 14.43 3.01 -6.65
C ILE A 64 15.53 3.75 -5.90
N ALA A 65 15.46 3.80 -4.57
CA ALA A 65 16.47 4.46 -3.76
C ALA A 65 17.87 3.86 -3.98
N GLN A 66 17.95 2.53 -4.06
CA GLN A 66 19.21 1.83 -4.31
C GLN A 66 19.73 2.09 -5.72
N TYR A 67 18.88 2.07 -6.75
CA TYR A 67 19.25 2.34 -8.11
C TYR A 67 19.71 3.79 -8.30
N GLU A 68 19.03 4.74 -7.71
CA GLU A 68 19.44 6.15 -7.77
C GLU A 68 20.79 6.37 -7.10
N ALA A 69 21.02 5.76 -5.93
CA ALA A 69 22.29 5.84 -5.24
C ALA A 69 23.45 5.24 -6.06
N ALA A 70 23.15 4.24 -6.89
CA ALA A 70 24.13 3.59 -7.78
C ALA A 70 24.24 4.28 -9.15
N GLY A 71 23.52 5.37 -9.39
CA GLY A 71 23.51 6.06 -10.69
C GLY A 71 22.79 5.28 -11.80
N ARG A 72 21.92 4.35 -11.43
CA ARG A 72 21.19 3.49 -12.38
C ARG A 72 19.78 4.04 -12.61
N ASP A 73 19.67 5.23 -13.17
CA ASP A 73 18.40 5.95 -13.33
C ASP A 73 17.39 5.22 -14.21
N GLU A 74 17.85 4.48 -15.21
CA GLU A 74 16.98 3.68 -16.10
C GLU A 74 16.22 2.60 -15.32
N LEU A 75 16.92 1.92 -14.41
CA LEU A 75 16.31 0.88 -13.58
C LEU A 75 15.37 1.50 -12.56
N ALA A 76 15.73 2.64 -11.99
CA ALA A 76 14.85 3.39 -11.09
C ALA A 76 13.57 3.82 -11.81
N GLN A 77 13.67 4.29 -13.05
CA GLN A 77 12.52 4.71 -13.86
C GLN A 77 11.58 3.54 -14.16
N ALA A 78 12.13 2.36 -14.45
CA ALA A 78 11.33 1.16 -14.69
C ALA A 78 10.51 0.79 -13.44
N GLU A 79 11.12 0.83 -12.25
CA GLU A 79 10.43 0.59 -10.98
C GLU A 79 9.34 1.64 -10.74
N ALA A 80 9.62 2.92 -11.02
CA ALA A 80 8.66 4.00 -10.86
C ALA A 80 7.43 3.80 -11.76
N SER A 81 7.62 3.32 -12.98
CA SER A 81 6.53 3.01 -13.91
C SER A 81 5.63 1.90 -13.36
N GLU A 82 6.21 0.89 -12.73
CA GLU A 82 5.45 -0.18 -12.09
C GLU A 82 4.64 0.33 -10.89
N ILE A 83 5.22 1.23 -10.08
CA ILE A 83 4.50 1.87 -8.97
C ILE A 83 3.26 2.60 -9.48
N GLN A 84 3.37 3.34 -10.58
CA GLN A 84 2.22 4.05 -11.16
C GLN A 84 1.08 3.10 -11.51
N VAL A 85 1.40 1.93 -12.06
CA VAL A 85 0.38 0.91 -12.37
C VAL A 85 -0.27 0.40 -11.09
N LEU A 86 0.52 0.03 -10.09
CA LEU A 86 0.01 -0.51 -8.82
C LEU A 86 -0.88 0.50 -8.10
N GLU A 87 -0.50 1.76 -8.10
CA GLU A 87 -1.26 2.82 -7.44
C GLU A 87 -2.65 3.04 -8.04
N THR A 88 -2.87 2.70 -9.32
CA THR A 88 -4.20 2.79 -9.92
C THR A 88 -5.21 1.84 -9.27
N PHE A 89 -4.75 0.81 -8.58
CA PHE A 89 -5.59 -0.16 -7.87
C PHE A 89 -5.71 0.12 -6.37
N LEU A 90 -4.92 1.06 -5.86
CA LEU A 90 -4.93 1.39 -4.43
C LEU A 90 -5.87 2.56 -4.16
N PRO A 91 -6.42 2.66 -2.93
CA PRO A 91 -7.16 3.84 -2.53
C PRO A 91 -6.29 5.08 -2.65
N LYS A 92 -6.93 6.23 -2.91
CA LYS A 92 -6.21 7.50 -3.00
C LYS A 92 -5.44 7.75 -1.70
N PRO A 93 -4.15 8.15 -1.77
CA PRO A 93 -3.38 8.46 -0.56
C PRO A 93 -4.01 9.59 0.24
N LEU A 94 -3.92 9.48 1.56
CA LEU A 94 -4.33 10.54 2.46
C LEU A 94 -3.27 11.64 2.48
N SER A 95 -3.71 12.91 2.54
CA SER A 95 -2.81 14.04 2.77
C SER A 95 -2.30 14.02 4.20
N GLN A 96 -1.20 14.75 4.47
CA GLN A 96 -0.68 14.88 5.83
C GLN A 96 -1.72 15.49 6.78
N GLU A 97 -2.51 16.43 6.30
CA GLU A 97 -3.59 17.06 7.09
C GLU A 97 -4.68 16.05 7.43
N GLU A 98 -5.12 15.24 6.46
CA GLU A 98 -6.10 14.20 6.68
C GLU A 98 -5.60 13.15 7.67
N VAL A 99 -4.33 12.76 7.57
CA VAL A 99 -3.70 11.82 8.50
C VAL A 99 -3.69 12.41 9.92
N ALA A 100 -3.28 13.67 10.07
CA ALA A 100 -3.25 14.34 11.36
C ALA A 100 -4.63 14.41 12.01
N GLU A 101 -5.67 14.72 11.23
CA GLU A 101 -7.05 14.75 11.71
C GLU A 101 -7.51 13.37 12.19
N LEU A 102 -7.20 12.32 11.42
CA LEU A 102 -7.55 10.95 11.79
C LEU A 102 -6.84 10.50 13.06
N VAL A 103 -5.55 10.84 13.19
CA VAL A 103 -4.76 10.52 14.39
C VAL A 103 -5.38 11.19 15.60
N ASN A 104 -5.64 12.49 15.55
CA ASN A 104 -6.22 13.24 16.65
C ASN A 104 -7.63 12.74 17.03
N ALA A 105 -8.46 12.48 16.04
CA ALA A 105 -9.81 11.97 16.27
C ALA A 105 -9.77 10.57 16.92
N THR A 106 -8.86 9.72 16.49
CA THR A 106 -8.73 8.37 17.03
C THR A 106 -8.21 8.39 18.48
N ILE A 107 -7.25 9.25 18.77
CA ILE A 107 -6.74 9.43 20.15
C ILE A 107 -7.88 9.82 21.09
N LYS A 108 -8.72 10.75 20.66
CA LYS A 108 -9.89 11.16 21.46
C LYS A 108 -10.90 10.03 21.59
N GLN A 109 -11.17 9.33 20.50
CA GLN A 109 -12.18 8.25 20.46
C GLN A 109 -11.82 7.11 21.41
N VAL A 110 -10.56 6.72 21.47
CA VAL A 110 -10.11 5.62 22.35
C VAL A 110 -9.70 6.09 23.73
N GLY A 111 -9.72 7.39 24.01
CA GLY A 111 -9.35 7.96 25.29
C GLY A 111 -7.87 7.81 25.64
N ALA A 112 -7.00 7.81 24.63
CA ALA A 112 -5.57 7.66 24.84
C ALA A 112 -4.97 8.90 25.50
N SER A 113 -4.10 8.70 26.48
CA SER A 113 -3.47 9.80 27.25
C SER A 113 -1.96 9.63 27.39
N SER A 114 -1.41 8.47 27.09
CA SER A 114 0.01 8.19 27.26
C SER A 114 0.52 7.20 26.22
N MET A 115 1.83 7.03 26.17
CA MET A 115 2.49 6.06 25.29
C MET A 115 2.02 4.62 25.50
N ALA A 116 1.53 4.28 26.69
CA ALA A 116 0.97 2.97 26.96
C ALA A 116 -0.27 2.67 26.10
N ASP A 117 -0.93 3.69 25.61
CA ASP A 117 -2.14 3.57 24.77
C ASP A 117 -1.84 3.51 23.28
N MET A 118 -0.57 3.59 22.88
CA MET A 118 -0.17 3.61 21.47
C MET A 118 -0.73 2.43 20.67
N GLY A 119 -0.72 1.24 21.25
CA GLY A 119 -1.29 0.05 20.61
C GLY A 119 -2.77 0.15 20.31
N LYS A 120 -3.54 0.78 21.21
CA LYS A 120 -4.98 1.02 21.00
C LYS A 120 -5.22 1.97 19.84
N VAL A 121 -4.44 3.06 19.78
CA VAL A 121 -4.55 4.05 18.71
C VAL A 121 -4.20 3.43 17.37
N MET A 122 -3.09 2.70 17.29
CA MET A 122 -2.68 2.01 16.07
C MET A 122 -3.71 0.99 15.60
N GLY A 123 -4.25 0.19 16.52
CA GLY A 123 -5.27 -0.80 16.19
C GLY A 123 -6.54 -0.18 15.63
N ALA A 124 -6.96 0.96 16.17
CA ALA A 124 -8.13 1.68 15.69
C ALA A 124 -7.89 2.41 14.38
N LEU A 125 -6.66 2.91 14.15
CA LEU A 125 -6.30 3.65 12.93
C LEU A 125 -6.03 2.76 11.73
N LYS A 126 -5.42 1.60 11.95
CA LYS A 126 -4.96 0.73 10.87
C LYS A 126 -6.00 0.48 9.77
N PRO A 127 -7.26 0.11 10.08
CA PRO A 127 -8.27 -0.10 9.03
C PRO A 127 -8.59 1.16 8.23
N LYS A 128 -8.41 2.35 8.83
CA LYS A 128 -8.77 3.62 8.19
C LYS A 128 -7.68 4.12 7.25
N VAL A 129 -6.42 3.75 7.49
CA VAL A 129 -5.26 4.29 6.77
C VAL A 129 -4.50 3.24 5.95
N GLN A 130 -4.84 1.98 6.08
CA GLN A 130 -4.15 0.90 5.39
C GLN A 130 -4.18 1.10 3.88
N GLY A 131 -3.00 1.09 3.24
CA GLY A 131 -2.85 1.32 1.81
C GLY A 131 -2.99 2.79 1.39
N ARG A 132 -3.24 3.73 2.34
CA ARG A 132 -3.47 5.14 2.05
C ARG A 132 -2.46 6.08 2.70
N ALA A 133 -1.65 5.57 3.60
CA ALA A 133 -0.62 6.36 4.29
C ALA A 133 0.51 5.46 4.78
N ASP A 134 1.69 6.06 4.98
CA ASP A 134 2.86 5.35 5.52
C ASP A 134 2.66 5.08 7.02
N MET A 135 2.62 3.82 7.39
CA MET A 135 2.42 3.41 8.78
C MET A 135 3.54 3.88 9.72
N ALA A 136 4.77 4.00 9.23
CA ALA A 136 5.88 4.52 10.03
C ALA A 136 5.68 6.00 10.36
N ALA A 137 5.22 6.80 9.42
CA ALA A 137 4.91 8.21 9.62
C ALA A 137 3.73 8.37 10.60
N ILE A 138 2.73 7.51 10.50
CA ILE A 138 1.59 7.49 11.42
C ILE A 138 2.05 7.18 12.84
N GLY A 139 2.90 6.17 13.00
CA GLY A 139 3.47 5.81 14.30
C GLY A 139 4.20 6.99 14.95
N ALA A 140 5.00 7.73 14.17
CA ALA A 140 5.70 8.91 14.64
C ALA A 140 4.72 10.03 15.07
N MET A 141 3.64 10.25 14.34
CA MET A 141 2.61 11.23 14.68
C MET A 141 1.89 10.88 15.99
N ILE A 142 1.53 9.61 16.17
CA ILE A 142 0.89 9.14 17.39
C ILE A 142 1.82 9.35 18.57
N LYS A 143 3.07 8.96 18.43
CA LYS A 143 4.09 9.13 19.46
C LYS A 143 4.23 10.60 19.88
N ALA A 144 4.30 11.51 18.90
CA ALA A 144 4.41 12.95 19.15
C ALA A 144 3.21 13.51 19.91
N ASN A 145 2.01 12.97 19.66
CA ASN A 145 0.78 13.43 20.31
C ASN A 145 0.56 12.81 21.70
N LEU A 146 1.20 11.70 22.02
CA LEU A 146 1.05 10.99 23.29
C LEU A 146 2.20 11.26 24.28
N GLN A 147 3.23 11.95 23.84
CA GLN A 147 4.34 12.36 24.72
C GLN A 147 4.02 13.60 25.54
#